data_d96618c2cfbab5b87bfdebf6ca310521
#
_entry.id   d96618c2cfbab5b87bfdebf6ca310521
#
_cell.length_a   1.000
_cell.length_b   1.000
_cell.length_c   1.000
_cell.angle_alpha   90.00
_cell.angle_beta   90.00
_cell.angle_gamma   90.00
#
_symmetry.space_group_name_H-M   'P 1'
#
loop_
_entity.id
_entity.type
_entity.pdbx_description
1 polymer ?
#
loop_
_entity_poly.entity_id
_entity_poly.type
_entity_poly.pdbx_seq_one_letter_code
_entity_poly.pdbx_strand_id
1 'polypeptide(L)'
;MDRLLKAARASGSLNLSNRSLRDVPEEIYRSLDAVGEGEKWWEAVELQKLILAHNNIESLKEEVRNLPLLTVLNVSHNKLTDLPAAIGQLSMLKLLDVSFNSIVTIPEEIGSATSLVKFDCSSNRIKELPSSLGKCSDLSDLKVSNNLITSLPEDLTNCSKLTKLDVEGNKLTALSENLFASCTMLTELNASKNLLSGIPENIGCLTRLIRLDLHQNRISSIPPSISGCSSLAEFYMGNNALSILTEELGALSRLGTLDLHSNQLKEYPVGACKLSLSVLDLSNNSLTGLPAELGKMTTLRKLLLSGNPLRTLRSSLVSGPTPALLRYLRSRLSEAEGSGAKTPAKEEVVTMAARLSLTSKELSLEGMGLSVVPSEAWESGEIIKLNLSKNSIQELPVELSSCSSLQVFAL
;
A
#
# COMPACT_ATOMS: atom_id res chain seq x y z
N MET A 1 -10.75 42.11 15.30
CA MET A 1 -11.67 41.44 14.36
C MET A 1 -11.89 42.31 13.11
N ASP A 2 -12.25 43.58 13.24
CA ASP A 2 -12.61 44.50 12.13
C ASP A 2 -11.61 44.56 10.98
N ARG A 3 -10.31 44.63 11.29
CA ARG A 3 -9.25 44.64 10.26
C ARG A 3 -9.23 43.35 9.43
N LEU A 4 -9.53 42.21 10.06
CA LEU A 4 -9.57 40.90 9.37
C LEU A 4 -10.83 40.76 8.50
N LEU A 5 -11.98 41.23 9.04
CA LEU A 5 -13.22 41.25 8.28
C LEU A 5 -13.14 42.19 7.08
N LYS A 6 -12.49 43.35 7.24
CA LYS A 6 -12.22 44.26 6.13
C LYS A 6 -11.37 43.62 5.04
N ALA A 7 -10.29 42.92 5.42
CA ALA A 7 -9.45 42.17 4.48
C ALA A 7 -10.20 41.02 3.82
N ALA A 8 -11.11 40.34 4.54
CA ALA A 8 -11.95 39.29 4.04
C ALA A 8 -12.94 39.81 2.99
N ARG A 9 -13.56 40.96 3.23
CA ARG A 9 -14.45 41.63 2.25
C ARG A 9 -13.73 42.00 0.95
N ALA A 10 -12.44 42.30 1.03
CA ALA A 10 -11.63 42.60 -0.16
C ALA A 10 -11.19 41.34 -0.94
N SER A 11 -11.01 40.22 -0.27
CA SER A 11 -10.44 39.01 -0.85
C SER A 11 -11.41 37.84 -1.02
N GLY A 12 -12.56 37.86 -0.36
CA GLY A 12 -13.49 36.72 -0.25
C GLY A 12 -12.93 35.58 0.62
N SER A 13 -11.85 35.79 1.37
CA SER A 13 -11.20 34.74 2.15
C SER A 13 -10.92 35.20 3.58
N LEU A 14 -11.34 34.40 4.56
CA LEU A 14 -11.12 34.65 5.98
C LEU A 14 -10.46 33.45 6.63
N ASN A 15 -9.31 33.69 7.26
CA ASN A 15 -8.62 32.68 8.05
C ASN A 15 -8.51 33.13 9.52
N LEU A 16 -9.19 32.40 10.38
CA LEU A 16 -9.20 32.60 11.84
C LEU A 16 -8.63 31.37 12.58
N SER A 17 -7.75 30.61 11.98
CA SER A 17 -7.11 29.47 12.62
C SER A 17 -6.25 29.88 13.82
N ASN A 18 -6.15 28.99 14.82
CA ASN A 18 -5.26 29.14 15.98
C ASN A 18 -5.55 30.42 16.82
N ARG A 19 -6.83 30.72 17.06
CA ARG A 19 -7.23 31.92 17.81
C ARG A 19 -7.95 31.60 19.10
N SER A 20 -7.99 30.34 19.51
CA SER A 20 -8.69 29.89 20.72
C SER A 20 -10.16 30.30 20.77
N LEU A 21 -10.81 30.46 19.63
CA LEU A 21 -12.22 30.81 19.53
C LEU A 21 -13.09 29.69 20.11
N ARG A 22 -14.07 30.05 20.95
CA ARG A 22 -15.10 29.13 21.44
C ARG A 22 -16.33 29.08 20.55
N ASP A 23 -16.60 30.21 19.91
CA ASP A 23 -17.71 30.38 18.99
C ASP A 23 -17.26 31.08 17.71
N VAL A 24 -18.03 30.88 16.64
CA VAL A 24 -17.83 31.65 15.41
C VAL A 24 -18.38 33.05 15.64
N PRO A 25 -17.57 34.12 15.43
CA PRO A 25 -18.05 35.49 15.60
C PRO A 25 -19.26 35.78 14.72
N GLU A 26 -20.31 36.40 15.31
CA GLU A 26 -21.59 36.62 14.58
C GLU A 26 -21.45 37.56 13.38
N GLU A 27 -20.46 38.45 13.43
CA GLU A 27 -20.14 39.35 12.32
C GLU A 27 -19.79 38.63 11.05
N ILE A 28 -19.29 37.36 11.12
CA ILE A 28 -18.95 36.57 9.96
C ILE A 28 -20.22 36.21 9.19
N TYR A 29 -21.31 35.87 9.88
CA TYR A 29 -22.58 35.51 9.30
C TYR A 29 -23.37 36.71 8.72
N ARG A 30 -22.92 37.94 9.03
CA ARG A 30 -23.51 39.20 8.57
C ARG A 30 -22.60 39.97 7.63
N SER A 31 -21.72 39.29 6.91
CA SER A 31 -20.57 39.87 6.21
C SER A 31 -20.91 41.02 5.22
N LEU A 32 -22.13 41.07 4.69
CA LEU A 32 -22.58 42.12 3.77
C LEU A 32 -23.32 43.28 4.50
N ASP A 33 -24.00 42.97 5.62
CA ASP A 33 -24.77 44.00 6.38
C ASP A 33 -23.90 44.87 7.26
N ALA A 34 -22.67 44.45 7.50
CA ALA A 34 -21.72 45.14 8.43
C ALA A 34 -20.63 45.94 7.68
N VAL A 35 -20.97 46.54 6.54
CA VAL A 35 -20.07 47.47 5.83
C VAL A 35 -19.93 48.74 6.69
N GLY A 36 -18.69 49.00 7.18
CA GLY A 36 -18.41 50.12 8.05
C GLY A 36 -18.56 51.48 7.35
N GLU A 37 -18.70 52.54 8.13
CA GLU A 37 -18.71 53.90 7.58
C GLU A 37 -17.47 54.16 6.73
N GLY A 38 -17.69 54.52 5.44
CA GLY A 38 -16.64 54.79 4.46
C GLY A 38 -16.19 53.62 3.61
N GLU A 39 -16.73 52.42 3.80
CA GLU A 39 -16.55 51.30 2.89
C GLU A 39 -17.59 51.31 1.76
N LYS A 40 -17.15 51.06 0.52
CA LYS A 40 -18.02 51.00 -0.64
C LYS A 40 -18.60 49.58 -0.71
N TRP A 41 -19.87 49.41 -0.35
CA TRP A 41 -20.54 48.08 -0.34
C TRP A 41 -20.47 47.33 -1.67
N TRP A 42 -20.37 48.04 -2.81
CA TRP A 42 -20.28 47.45 -4.14
C TRP A 42 -18.86 46.96 -4.49
N GLU A 43 -17.85 47.25 -3.67
CA GLU A 43 -16.50 46.67 -3.80
C GLU A 43 -16.30 45.47 -2.89
N ALA A 44 -17.27 45.16 -2.03
CA ALA A 44 -17.21 44.04 -1.12
C ALA A 44 -17.46 42.70 -1.87
N VAL A 45 -16.55 41.76 -1.70
CA VAL A 45 -16.65 40.40 -2.21
C VAL A 45 -17.30 39.53 -1.13
N GLU A 46 -18.33 38.76 -1.48
CA GLU A 46 -18.90 37.79 -0.57
C GLU A 46 -17.89 36.71 -0.18
N LEU A 47 -18.02 36.20 1.05
CA LEU A 47 -17.10 35.22 1.59
C LEU A 47 -17.18 33.89 0.80
N GLN A 48 -16.06 33.48 0.22
CA GLN A 48 -15.92 32.25 -0.53
C GLN A 48 -15.11 31.20 0.22
N LYS A 49 -14.21 31.63 1.12
CA LYS A 49 -13.34 30.74 1.87
C LYS A 49 -13.33 31.13 3.34
N LEU A 50 -13.73 30.18 4.20
CA LEU A 50 -13.72 30.35 5.66
C LEU A 50 -12.91 29.22 6.29
N ILE A 51 -11.85 29.62 7.01
CA ILE A 51 -10.97 28.69 7.73
C ILE A 51 -10.99 29.04 9.21
N LEU A 52 -11.50 28.11 10.01
CA LEU A 52 -11.67 28.19 11.46
C LEU A 52 -10.90 27.08 12.20
N ALA A 53 -9.95 26.44 11.53
CA ALA A 53 -9.23 25.29 12.04
C ALA A 53 -8.44 25.61 13.32
N HIS A 54 -8.23 24.58 14.16
CA HIS A 54 -7.44 24.69 15.39
C HIS A 54 -7.94 25.76 16.35
N ASN A 55 -9.22 25.69 16.68
CA ASN A 55 -9.88 26.53 17.69
C ASN A 55 -10.55 25.64 18.76
N ASN A 56 -11.43 26.22 19.56
CA ASN A 56 -12.24 25.53 20.57
C ASN A 56 -13.74 25.64 20.27
N ILE A 57 -14.12 25.73 18.99
CA ILE A 57 -15.50 25.94 18.56
C ILE A 57 -16.33 24.69 18.88
N GLU A 58 -17.42 24.90 19.63
CA GLU A 58 -18.28 23.81 20.10
C GLU A 58 -19.48 23.59 19.18
N SER A 59 -19.92 24.62 18.44
CA SER A 59 -21.02 24.51 17.50
C SER A 59 -20.89 25.48 16.32
N LEU A 60 -21.45 25.09 15.17
CA LEU A 60 -21.75 25.98 14.05
C LEU A 60 -23.22 26.34 14.09
N LYS A 61 -23.54 27.63 13.89
CA LYS A 61 -24.90 28.11 13.88
C LYS A 61 -25.58 27.88 12.53
N GLU A 62 -26.92 27.83 12.53
CA GLU A 62 -27.74 27.74 11.31
C GLU A 62 -27.56 28.94 10.38
N GLU A 63 -27.08 30.06 10.91
CA GLU A 63 -26.74 31.28 10.17
C GLU A 63 -25.60 31.08 9.15
N VAL A 64 -24.92 29.94 9.15
CA VAL A 64 -23.96 29.58 8.09
C VAL A 64 -24.60 29.64 6.69
N ARG A 65 -25.92 29.43 6.58
CA ARG A 65 -26.70 29.62 5.35
C ARG A 65 -26.62 31.01 4.74
N ASN A 66 -26.25 32.02 5.56
CA ASN A 66 -26.06 33.41 5.10
C ASN A 66 -24.76 33.62 4.31
N LEU A 67 -24.00 32.56 4.08
CA LEU A 67 -22.76 32.56 3.29
C LEU A 67 -22.93 31.75 1.98
N PRO A 68 -23.83 32.17 1.07
CA PRO A 68 -24.26 31.36 -0.06
C PRO A 68 -23.16 31.09 -1.08
N LEU A 69 -22.14 31.95 -1.19
CA LEU A 69 -21.01 31.79 -2.11
C LEU A 69 -19.84 31.03 -1.51
N LEU A 70 -19.98 30.48 -0.31
CA LEU A 70 -18.90 29.73 0.34
C LEU A 70 -18.54 28.48 -0.47
N THR A 71 -17.30 28.39 -0.90
CA THR A 71 -16.73 27.26 -1.64
C THR A 71 -15.85 26.38 -0.78
N VAL A 72 -15.24 26.93 0.27
CA VAL A 72 -14.35 26.23 1.21
C VAL A 72 -14.76 26.55 2.63
N LEU A 73 -15.08 25.52 3.40
CA LEU A 73 -15.28 25.59 4.84
C LEU A 73 -14.37 24.59 5.53
N ASN A 74 -13.44 25.10 6.34
CA ASN A 74 -12.58 24.26 7.17
C ASN A 74 -12.79 24.62 8.65
N VAL A 75 -13.37 23.70 9.39
CA VAL A 75 -13.59 23.78 10.85
C VAL A 75 -12.90 22.62 11.57
N SER A 76 -11.85 22.08 10.98
CA SER A 76 -11.08 20.96 11.55
C SER A 76 -10.40 21.34 12.86
N HIS A 77 -10.09 20.34 13.68
CA HIS A 77 -9.43 20.54 14.98
C HIS A 77 -10.19 21.51 15.87
N ASN A 78 -11.46 21.24 16.12
CA ASN A 78 -12.33 21.95 17.02
C ASN A 78 -13.03 21.00 18.01
N LYS A 79 -14.11 21.43 18.63
CA LYS A 79 -14.89 20.65 19.59
C LYS A 79 -16.36 20.43 19.14
N LEU A 80 -16.60 20.46 17.83
CA LEU A 80 -17.95 20.29 17.28
C LEU A 80 -18.50 18.91 17.65
N THR A 81 -19.75 18.85 18.09
CA THR A 81 -20.49 17.62 18.37
C THR A 81 -21.49 17.26 17.25
N ASP A 82 -21.86 18.23 16.45
CA ASP A 82 -22.79 18.11 15.34
C ASP A 82 -22.50 19.13 14.24
N LEU A 83 -23.22 19.02 13.13
CA LEU A 83 -23.27 20.01 12.05
C LEU A 83 -24.70 20.51 11.91
N PRO A 84 -24.90 21.83 11.64
CA PRO A 84 -26.22 22.37 11.41
C PRO A 84 -26.80 21.88 10.09
N ALA A 85 -28.12 21.72 10.01
CA ALA A 85 -28.83 21.36 8.78
C ALA A 85 -28.58 22.38 7.65
N ALA A 86 -28.34 23.65 8.02
CA ALA A 86 -28.00 24.72 7.09
C ALA A 86 -26.75 24.49 6.25
N ILE A 87 -25.89 23.51 6.62
CA ILE A 87 -24.72 23.14 5.79
C ILE A 87 -25.17 22.71 4.37
N GLY A 88 -26.33 22.09 4.26
CA GLY A 88 -26.92 21.69 2.98
C GLY A 88 -27.38 22.85 2.09
N GLN A 89 -27.53 24.04 2.63
CA GLN A 89 -27.90 25.23 1.87
C GLN A 89 -26.69 25.91 1.18
N LEU A 90 -25.47 25.46 1.50
CA LEU A 90 -24.23 25.94 0.87
C LEU A 90 -24.05 25.29 -0.50
N SER A 91 -24.86 25.72 -1.48
CA SER A 91 -24.90 25.11 -2.81
C SER A 91 -23.63 25.23 -3.63
N MET A 92 -22.75 26.19 -3.28
CA MET A 92 -21.45 26.42 -3.92
C MET A 92 -20.30 25.72 -3.20
N LEU A 93 -20.56 25.05 -2.07
CA LEU A 93 -19.53 24.42 -1.24
C LEU A 93 -18.87 23.26 -2.00
N LYS A 94 -17.55 23.35 -2.19
CA LYS A 94 -16.72 22.34 -2.86
C LYS A 94 -15.85 21.55 -1.91
N LEU A 95 -15.39 22.18 -0.84
CA LEU A 95 -14.56 21.57 0.18
C LEU A 95 -15.15 21.80 1.56
N LEU A 96 -15.43 20.71 2.26
CA LEU A 96 -15.84 20.69 3.66
C LEU A 96 -14.85 19.84 4.45
N ASP A 97 -14.15 20.47 5.39
CA ASP A 97 -13.26 19.78 6.34
C ASP A 97 -13.75 20.01 7.77
N VAL A 98 -14.28 18.94 8.35
CA VAL A 98 -14.75 18.90 9.75
C VAL A 98 -13.98 17.86 10.57
N SER A 99 -12.81 17.46 10.08
CA SER A 99 -11.97 16.47 10.73
C SER A 99 -11.49 16.89 12.12
N PHE A 100 -11.13 15.91 12.94
CA PHE A 100 -10.64 16.12 14.30
C PHE A 100 -11.60 16.97 15.16
N ASN A 101 -12.83 16.49 15.25
CA ASN A 101 -13.88 17.00 16.11
C ASN A 101 -14.48 15.88 16.98
N SER A 102 -15.65 16.08 17.52
CA SER A 102 -16.42 15.08 18.28
C SER A 102 -17.79 14.81 17.66
N ILE A 103 -17.92 14.98 16.34
CA ILE A 103 -19.19 14.86 15.62
C ILE A 103 -19.67 13.42 15.68
N VAL A 104 -20.95 13.26 16.04
CA VAL A 104 -21.61 11.95 16.15
C VAL A 104 -22.44 11.63 14.92
N THR A 105 -23.06 12.63 14.32
CA THR A 105 -23.96 12.48 13.16
C THR A 105 -23.68 13.57 12.12
N ILE A 106 -23.78 13.18 10.85
CA ILE A 106 -23.80 14.10 9.72
C ILE A 106 -25.28 14.27 9.31
N PRO A 107 -25.79 15.50 9.16
CA PRO A 107 -27.18 15.72 8.81
C PRO A 107 -27.49 15.26 7.38
N GLU A 108 -28.70 14.74 7.16
CA GLU A 108 -29.16 14.34 5.83
C GLU A 108 -29.17 15.50 4.83
N GLU A 109 -29.29 16.71 5.29
CA GLU A 109 -29.25 17.93 4.49
C GLU A 109 -27.92 18.12 3.74
N ILE A 110 -26.86 17.44 4.16
CA ILE A 110 -25.56 17.47 3.44
C ILE A 110 -25.71 17.12 1.96
N GLY A 111 -26.67 16.24 1.63
CA GLY A 111 -26.98 15.86 0.25
C GLY A 111 -27.47 17.00 -0.63
N SER A 112 -27.91 18.12 -0.05
CA SER A 112 -28.29 19.33 -0.80
C SER A 112 -27.09 20.20 -1.20
N ALA A 113 -25.92 19.99 -0.60
CA ALA A 113 -24.65 20.61 -1.00
C ALA A 113 -24.06 19.89 -2.22
N THR A 114 -24.77 19.94 -3.35
CA THR A 114 -24.51 19.12 -4.54
C THR A 114 -23.20 19.46 -5.28
N SER A 115 -22.59 20.62 -4.99
CA SER A 115 -21.29 21.00 -5.55
C SER A 115 -20.10 20.42 -4.78
N LEU A 116 -20.34 19.63 -3.73
CA LEU A 116 -19.31 19.10 -2.86
C LEU A 116 -18.38 18.14 -3.64
N VAL A 117 -17.09 18.45 -3.62
CA VAL A 117 -16.03 17.70 -4.30
C VAL A 117 -15.14 16.96 -3.30
N LYS A 118 -14.85 17.60 -2.17
CA LYS A 118 -14.03 17.03 -1.09
C LYS A 118 -14.74 17.15 0.23
N PHE A 119 -14.89 16.01 0.90
CA PHE A 119 -15.46 15.95 2.24
C PHE A 119 -14.53 15.15 3.16
N ASP A 120 -14.01 15.82 4.18
CA ASP A 120 -13.20 15.21 5.24
C ASP A 120 -13.93 15.32 6.57
N CYS A 121 -14.41 14.21 7.09
CA CYS A 121 -14.97 14.07 8.42
C CYS A 121 -14.21 13.06 9.29
N SER A 122 -12.95 12.82 8.97
CA SER A 122 -12.09 11.89 9.70
C SER A 122 -11.87 12.31 11.16
N SER A 123 -11.52 11.34 12.00
CA SER A 123 -11.24 11.55 13.42
C SER A 123 -12.38 12.24 14.16
N ASN A 124 -13.54 11.63 14.08
CA ASN A 124 -14.77 12.01 14.78
C ASN A 124 -15.36 10.78 15.52
N ARG A 125 -16.64 10.82 15.86
CA ARG A 125 -17.39 9.74 16.50
C ARG A 125 -18.60 9.29 15.68
N ILE A 126 -18.51 9.42 14.34
CA ILE A 126 -19.60 9.16 13.41
C ILE A 126 -19.84 7.65 13.37
N LYS A 127 -21.12 7.25 13.53
CA LYS A 127 -21.56 5.85 13.48
C LYS A 127 -22.05 5.43 12.11
N GLU A 128 -22.62 6.37 11.35
CA GLU A 128 -23.17 6.14 10.03
C GLU A 128 -23.07 7.42 9.19
N LEU A 129 -22.94 7.24 7.88
CA LEU A 129 -23.03 8.33 6.91
C LEU A 129 -24.47 8.42 6.39
N PRO A 130 -24.99 9.64 6.14
CA PRO A 130 -26.32 9.79 5.59
C PRO A 130 -26.42 9.26 4.15
N SER A 131 -27.53 8.64 3.81
CA SER A 131 -27.77 8.12 2.46
C SER A 131 -27.81 9.24 1.42
N SER A 132 -28.27 10.41 1.81
CA SER A 132 -28.29 11.62 0.99
C SER A 132 -26.95 12.06 0.44
N LEU A 133 -25.83 11.61 1.05
CA LEU A 133 -24.48 11.89 0.54
C LEU A 133 -24.30 11.44 -0.91
N GLY A 134 -25.04 10.42 -1.34
CA GLY A 134 -25.11 9.98 -2.73
C GLY A 134 -25.63 11.02 -3.72
N LYS A 135 -26.30 12.08 -3.26
CA LYS A 135 -26.73 13.22 -4.11
C LYS A 135 -25.55 14.15 -4.47
N CYS A 136 -24.44 14.07 -3.76
CA CYS A 136 -23.21 14.81 -4.06
C CYS A 136 -22.45 14.12 -5.20
N SER A 137 -22.99 14.20 -6.42
CA SER A 137 -22.47 13.47 -7.59
C SER A 137 -21.09 13.92 -8.06
N ASP A 138 -20.62 15.10 -7.63
CA ASP A 138 -19.29 15.63 -7.92
C ASP A 138 -18.24 15.23 -6.87
N LEU A 139 -18.64 14.49 -5.84
CA LEU A 139 -17.76 14.04 -4.78
C LEU A 139 -16.64 13.15 -5.35
N SER A 140 -15.40 13.61 -5.21
CA SER A 140 -14.21 12.93 -5.71
C SER A 140 -13.26 12.46 -4.62
N ASP A 141 -13.27 13.10 -3.45
CA ASP A 141 -12.41 12.78 -2.31
C ASP A 141 -13.25 12.71 -1.04
N LEU A 142 -13.43 11.50 -0.51
CA LEU A 142 -14.18 11.25 0.72
C LEU A 142 -13.25 10.62 1.76
N LYS A 143 -13.08 11.32 2.88
CA LYS A 143 -12.31 10.85 4.04
C LYS A 143 -13.21 10.75 5.25
N VAL A 144 -13.34 9.55 5.75
CA VAL A 144 -14.14 9.21 6.93
C VAL A 144 -13.35 8.37 7.94
N SER A 145 -12.03 8.40 7.83
CA SER A 145 -11.14 7.59 8.66
C SER A 145 -11.27 7.89 10.16
N ASN A 146 -10.95 6.90 10.99
CA ASN A 146 -10.99 7.02 12.45
C ASN A 146 -12.35 7.50 12.99
N ASN A 147 -13.40 6.76 12.64
CA ASN A 147 -14.75 6.92 13.13
C ASN A 147 -15.29 5.59 13.69
N LEU A 148 -16.59 5.45 13.85
CA LEU A 148 -17.26 4.27 14.37
C LEU A 148 -18.21 3.64 13.33
N ILE A 149 -17.94 3.85 12.04
CA ILE A 149 -18.81 3.46 10.93
C ILE A 149 -18.79 1.94 10.77
N THR A 150 -19.97 1.32 10.73
CA THR A 150 -20.13 -0.13 10.58
C THR A 150 -20.46 -0.56 9.16
N SER A 151 -21.01 0.33 8.36
CA SER A 151 -21.33 0.12 6.94
C SER A 151 -21.36 1.45 6.17
N LEU A 152 -21.07 1.39 4.88
CA LEU A 152 -21.21 2.55 3.99
C LEU A 152 -22.63 2.53 3.39
N PRO A 153 -23.26 3.71 3.16
CA PRO A 153 -24.58 3.76 2.53
C PRO A 153 -24.50 3.29 1.07
N GLU A 154 -25.46 2.51 0.63
CA GLU A 154 -25.53 2.04 -0.76
C GLU A 154 -25.65 3.18 -1.77
N ASP A 155 -26.27 4.29 -1.40
CA ASP A 155 -26.40 5.49 -2.23
C ASP A 155 -25.06 6.13 -2.60
N LEU A 156 -23.97 5.77 -1.89
CA LEU A 156 -22.61 6.22 -2.24
C LEU A 156 -22.20 5.75 -3.65
N THR A 157 -22.85 4.71 -4.18
CA THR A 157 -22.70 4.26 -5.57
C THR A 157 -23.01 5.36 -6.59
N ASN A 158 -23.82 6.34 -6.24
CA ASN A 158 -24.15 7.48 -7.09
C ASN A 158 -22.98 8.49 -7.23
N CYS A 159 -21.99 8.41 -6.35
CA CYS A 159 -20.78 9.23 -6.41
C CYS A 159 -19.76 8.63 -7.41
N SER A 160 -20.13 8.54 -8.68
CA SER A 160 -19.34 7.89 -9.74
C SER A 160 -18.03 8.60 -10.07
N LYS A 161 -17.85 9.84 -9.62
CA LYS A 161 -16.59 10.60 -9.77
C LYS A 161 -15.61 10.38 -8.64
N LEU A 162 -15.92 9.50 -7.69
CA LEU A 162 -15.07 9.23 -6.53
C LEU A 162 -13.72 8.64 -6.99
N THR A 163 -12.63 9.35 -6.67
CA THR A 163 -11.25 8.95 -6.97
C THR A 163 -10.49 8.50 -5.74
N LYS A 164 -10.84 9.05 -4.58
CA LYS A 164 -10.20 8.71 -3.30
C LYS A 164 -11.27 8.41 -2.26
N LEU A 165 -11.14 7.24 -1.64
CA LEU A 165 -12.00 6.81 -0.54
C LEU A 165 -11.10 6.34 0.61
N ASP A 166 -11.14 7.05 1.73
CA ASP A 166 -10.44 6.70 2.95
C ASP A 166 -11.44 6.40 4.07
N VAL A 167 -11.54 5.13 4.41
CA VAL A 167 -12.40 4.60 5.48
C VAL A 167 -11.59 3.89 6.57
N GLU A 168 -10.28 4.18 6.66
CA GLU A 168 -9.37 3.59 7.65
C GLU A 168 -9.92 3.72 9.07
N GLY A 169 -9.66 2.73 9.91
CA GLY A 169 -9.90 2.85 11.36
C GLY A 169 -11.37 2.96 11.74
N ASN A 170 -12.24 2.24 11.04
CA ASN A 170 -13.67 2.12 11.33
C ASN A 170 -14.02 0.70 11.82
N LYS A 171 -15.29 0.34 11.77
CA LYS A 171 -15.82 -0.98 12.16
C LYS A 171 -16.52 -1.67 10.99
N LEU A 172 -16.05 -1.41 9.75
CA LEU A 172 -16.63 -2.02 8.56
C LEU A 172 -16.39 -3.53 8.55
N THR A 173 -17.45 -4.30 8.33
CA THR A 173 -17.39 -5.77 8.22
C THR A 173 -17.34 -6.25 6.78
N ALA A 174 -17.83 -5.43 5.85
CA ALA A 174 -17.83 -5.69 4.41
C ALA A 174 -17.79 -4.37 3.62
N LEU A 175 -17.35 -4.47 2.37
CA LEU A 175 -17.49 -3.43 1.35
C LEU A 175 -18.54 -3.91 0.33
N SER A 176 -19.35 -3.00 -0.18
CA SER A 176 -20.39 -3.33 -1.15
C SER A 176 -19.81 -3.65 -2.52
N GLU A 177 -20.25 -4.73 -3.15
CA GLU A 177 -19.92 -5.04 -4.54
C GLU A 177 -20.39 -3.95 -5.50
N ASN A 178 -21.57 -3.38 -5.23
CA ASN A 178 -22.15 -2.31 -6.04
C ASN A 178 -21.30 -1.05 -6.02
N LEU A 179 -20.64 -0.75 -4.91
CA LEU A 179 -19.74 0.39 -4.81
C LEU A 179 -18.61 0.29 -5.82
N PHE A 180 -17.97 -0.87 -5.94
CA PHE A 180 -16.88 -1.07 -6.88
C PHE A 180 -17.32 -1.14 -8.34
N ALA A 181 -18.52 -1.68 -8.59
CA ALA A 181 -19.11 -1.67 -9.92
C ALA A 181 -19.46 -0.26 -10.43
N SER A 182 -19.74 0.67 -9.53
CA SER A 182 -20.20 2.03 -9.86
C SER A 182 -19.08 3.06 -9.77
N CYS A 183 -18.22 2.98 -8.73
CA CYS A 183 -17.14 3.95 -8.48
C CYS A 183 -15.84 3.54 -9.18
N THR A 184 -15.89 3.31 -10.48
CA THR A 184 -14.77 2.82 -11.29
C THR A 184 -13.64 3.83 -11.50
N MET A 185 -13.83 5.07 -11.07
CA MET A 185 -12.81 6.14 -11.12
C MET A 185 -11.83 6.08 -9.94
N LEU A 186 -12.04 5.20 -8.96
CA LEU A 186 -11.17 5.09 -7.78
C LEU A 186 -9.71 4.85 -8.19
N THR A 187 -8.84 5.70 -7.65
CA THR A 187 -7.38 5.58 -7.75
C THR A 187 -6.74 5.19 -6.42
N GLU A 188 -7.36 5.58 -5.31
CA GLU A 188 -6.90 5.27 -3.96
C GLU A 188 -8.06 4.77 -3.10
N LEU A 189 -7.89 3.60 -2.52
CA LEU A 189 -8.81 3.02 -1.53
C LEU A 189 -8.01 2.61 -0.29
N ASN A 190 -8.32 3.26 0.84
CA ASN A 190 -7.80 2.87 2.14
C ASN A 190 -8.96 2.39 3.02
N ALA A 191 -9.04 1.09 3.25
CA ALA A 191 -9.97 0.46 4.16
C ALA A 191 -9.24 -0.35 5.25
N SER A 192 -8.00 0.04 5.56
CA SER A 192 -7.21 -0.57 6.62
C SER A 192 -7.83 -0.38 8.01
N LYS A 193 -7.41 -1.20 8.97
CA LYS A 193 -7.86 -1.13 10.37
C LYS A 193 -9.40 -1.16 10.50
N ASN A 194 -10.01 -2.13 9.84
CA ASN A 194 -11.43 -2.43 9.91
C ASN A 194 -11.66 -3.89 10.34
N LEU A 195 -12.84 -4.42 10.11
CA LEU A 195 -13.24 -5.79 10.44
C LEU A 195 -13.61 -6.57 9.18
N LEU A 196 -13.06 -6.19 8.02
CA LEU A 196 -13.39 -6.81 6.74
C LEU A 196 -12.98 -8.29 6.73
N SER A 197 -13.90 -9.16 6.33
CA SER A 197 -13.65 -10.61 6.21
C SER A 197 -13.28 -11.05 4.79
N GLY A 198 -13.50 -10.20 3.78
CA GLY A 198 -13.20 -10.49 2.39
C GLY A 198 -13.12 -9.25 1.53
N ILE A 199 -12.72 -9.46 0.29
CA ILE A 199 -12.70 -8.45 -0.78
C ILE A 199 -13.81 -8.83 -1.76
N PRO A 200 -14.71 -7.89 -2.14
CA PRO A 200 -15.76 -8.16 -3.13
C PRO A 200 -15.19 -8.57 -4.48
N GLU A 201 -15.89 -9.47 -5.19
CA GLU A 201 -15.50 -9.92 -6.54
C GLU A 201 -15.43 -8.76 -7.55
N ASN A 202 -16.25 -7.72 -7.36
CA ASN A 202 -16.23 -6.54 -8.22
C ASN A 202 -14.99 -5.64 -8.04
N ILE A 203 -14.02 -6.02 -7.19
CA ILE A 203 -12.74 -5.30 -7.10
C ILE A 203 -12.06 -5.14 -8.47
N GLY A 204 -12.22 -6.13 -9.34
CA GLY A 204 -11.69 -6.11 -10.70
C GLY A 204 -12.23 -5.02 -11.61
N CYS A 205 -13.35 -4.37 -11.24
CA CYS A 205 -13.90 -3.21 -11.95
C CYS A 205 -13.05 -1.95 -11.75
N LEU A 206 -12.20 -1.92 -10.71
CA LEU A 206 -11.38 -0.77 -10.36
C LEU A 206 -10.09 -0.72 -11.19
N THR A 207 -10.21 -0.57 -12.50
CA THR A 207 -9.09 -0.58 -13.44
C THR A 207 -8.12 0.59 -13.29
N ARG A 208 -8.54 1.66 -12.62
CA ARG A 208 -7.72 2.86 -12.34
C ARG A 208 -7.10 2.87 -10.95
N LEU A 209 -7.37 1.86 -10.13
CA LEU A 209 -6.85 1.77 -8.77
C LEU A 209 -5.34 1.66 -8.80
N ILE A 210 -4.66 2.60 -8.12
CA ILE A 210 -3.19 2.68 -8.02
C ILE A 210 -2.74 2.17 -6.65
N ARG A 211 -3.47 2.54 -5.60
CA ARG A 211 -3.17 2.16 -4.21
C ARG A 211 -4.37 1.51 -3.56
N LEU A 212 -4.17 0.31 -3.05
CA LEU A 212 -5.14 -0.44 -2.24
C LEU A 212 -4.50 -0.79 -0.90
N ASP A 213 -5.08 -0.26 0.18
CA ASP A 213 -4.64 -0.52 1.53
C ASP A 213 -5.75 -1.20 2.33
N LEU A 214 -5.53 -2.45 2.67
CA LEU A 214 -6.45 -3.32 3.42
C LEU A 214 -5.77 -3.95 4.65
N HIS A 215 -4.63 -3.40 5.09
CA HIS A 215 -3.93 -3.96 6.24
C HIS A 215 -4.77 -3.89 7.53
N GLN A 216 -4.45 -4.74 8.49
CA GLN A 216 -5.18 -4.84 9.77
C GLN A 216 -6.70 -5.03 9.58
N ASN A 217 -7.07 -6.10 8.89
CA ASN A 217 -8.43 -6.60 8.74
C ASN A 217 -8.48 -8.10 9.13
N ARG A 218 -9.51 -8.81 8.69
CA ARG A 218 -9.70 -10.25 8.91
C ARG A 218 -9.85 -11.01 7.58
N ILE A 219 -9.27 -10.48 6.51
CA ILE A 219 -9.41 -11.01 5.15
C ILE A 219 -8.67 -12.33 5.05
N SER A 220 -9.35 -13.38 4.59
CA SER A 220 -8.82 -14.74 4.48
C SER A 220 -8.36 -15.11 3.08
N SER A 221 -8.82 -14.41 2.05
CA SER A 221 -8.47 -14.66 0.66
C SER A 221 -8.55 -13.41 -0.21
N ILE A 222 -7.81 -13.42 -1.31
CA ILE A 222 -7.86 -12.41 -2.37
C ILE A 222 -8.61 -13.04 -3.56
N PRO A 223 -9.68 -12.40 -4.08
CA PRO A 223 -10.42 -12.97 -5.20
C PRO A 223 -9.60 -12.93 -6.49
N PRO A 224 -9.78 -13.90 -7.41
CA PRO A 224 -9.11 -13.91 -8.71
C PRO A 224 -9.36 -12.65 -9.55
N SER A 225 -10.51 -12.01 -9.38
CA SER A 225 -10.88 -10.74 -10.02
C SER A 225 -9.93 -9.59 -9.73
N ILE A 226 -9.04 -9.72 -8.73
CA ILE A 226 -7.98 -8.73 -8.48
C ILE A 226 -7.14 -8.43 -9.73
N SER A 227 -7.03 -9.40 -10.64
CA SER A 227 -6.35 -9.25 -11.93
C SER A 227 -6.88 -8.10 -12.78
N GLY A 228 -8.14 -7.68 -12.57
CA GLY A 228 -8.75 -6.52 -13.23
C GLY A 228 -8.20 -5.17 -12.79
N CYS A 229 -7.53 -5.09 -11.63
CA CYS A 229 -6.91 -3.87 -11.13
C CYS A 229 -5.60 -3.56 -11.89
N SER A 230 -5.67 -3.34 -13.19
CA SER A 230 -4.51 -3.26 -14.09
C SER A 230 -3.57 -2.07 -13.82
N SER A 231 -4.01 -1.05 -13.09
CA SER A 231 -3.19 0.10 -12.71
C SER A 231 -2.57 -0.02 -11.31
N LEU A 232 -2.84 -1.10 -10.58
CA LEU A 232 -2.42 -1.26 -9.18
C LEU A 232 -0.90 -1.26 -9.07
N ALA A 233 -0.38 -0.31 -8.29
CA ALA A 233 1.05 -0.12 -8.04
C ALA A 233 1.46 -0.47 -6.62
N GLU A 234 0.56 -0.25 -5.66
CA GLU A 234 0.80 -0.52 -4.24
C GLU A 234 -0.36 -1.30 -3.64
N PHE A 235 -0.07 -2.46 -3.07
CA PHE A 235 -1.05 -3.33 -2.44
C PHE A 235 -0.60 -3.75 -1.04
N TYR A 236 -1.33 -3.32 -0.02
CA TYR A 236 -1.05 -3.56 1.39
C TYR A 236 -2.11 -4.48 2.00
N MET A 237 -1.70 -5.68 2.39
CA MET A 237 -2.54 -6.72 3.00
C MET A 237 -1.96 -7.24 4.32
N GLY A 238 -1.01 -6.53 4.91
CA GLY A 238 -0.39 -6.93 6.17
C GLY A 238 -1.40 -7.05 7.32
N ASN A 239 -1.13 -7.94 8.28
CA ASN A 239 -1.99 -8.18 9.44
C ASN A 239 -3.44 -8.57 9.04
N ASN A 240 -3.57 -9.61 8.24
CA ASN A 240 -4.82 -10.25 7.87
C ASN A 240 -4.79 -11.75 8.22
N ALA A 241 -5.69 -12.52 7.66
CA ALA A 241 -5.80 -13.97 7.87
C ALA A 241 -5.57 -14.77 6.57
N LEU A 242 -4.79 -14.22 5.63
CA LEU A 242 -4.52 -14.86 4.35
C LEU A 242 -3.77 -16.17 4.56
N SER A 243 -4.31 -17.27 4.06
CA SER A 243 -3.68 -18.59 4.08
C SER A 243 -3.18 -19.02 2.69
N ILE A 244 -3.78 -18.49 1.64
CA ILE A 244 -3.50 -18.79 0.23
C ILE A 244 -3.52 -17.48 -0.55
N LEU A 245 -2.68 -17.39 -1.58
CA LEU A 245 -2.69 -16.32 -2.58
C LEU A 245 -3.18 -16.90 -3.92
N THR A 246 -3.89 -16.08 -4.66
CA THR A 246 -4.34 -16.44 -6.02
C THR A 246 -3.20 -16.28 -7.03
N GLU A 247 -3.14 -17.18 -8.02
CA GLU A 247 -2.17 -17.10 -9.13
C GLU A 247 -2.39 -15.86 -10.00
N GLU A 248 -3.63 -15.38 -10.06
CA GLU A 248 -4.05 -14.22 -10.85
C GLU A 248 -3.41 -12.90 -10.39
N LEU A 249 -2.80 -12.87 -9.19
CA LEU A 249 -1.93 -11.74 -8.78
C LEU A 249 -0.84 -11.46 -9.82
N GLY A 250 -0.33 -12.47 -10.49
CA GLY A 250 0.69 -12.35 -11.53
C GLY A 250 0.31 -11.48 -12.72
N ALA A 251 -0.97 -11.19 -12.92
CA ALA A 251 -1.47 -10.32 -13.98
C ALA A 251 -1.27 -8.81 -13.67
N LEU A 252 -0.95 -8.45 -12.42
CA LEU A 252 -0.78 -7.06 -12.00
C LEU A 252 0.58 -6.50 -12.43
N SER A 253 0.72 -6.21 -13.72
CA SER A 253 1.99 -5.82 -14.36
C SER A 253 2.62 -4.53 -13.84
N ARG A 254 1.83 -3.64 -13.22
CA ARG A 254 2.29 -2.37 -12.65
C ARG A 254 2.56 -2.43 -11.15
N LEU A 255 2.28 -3.58 -10.52
CA LEU A 255 2.49 -3.70 -9.07
C LEU A 255 3.98 -3.64 -8.73
N GLY A 256 4.34 -2.63 -7.94
CA GLY A 256 5.71 -2.39 -7.47
C GLY A 256 5.92 -2.75 -6.01
N THR A 257 4.89 -2.61 -5.19
CA THR A 257 4.92 -2.91 -3.76
C THR A 257 3.79 -3.86 -3.40
N LEU A 258 4.15 -5.00 -2.82
CA LEU A 258 3.22 -5.98 -2.27
C LEU A 258 3.60 -6.29 -0.82
N ASP A 259 2.74 -5.90 0.09
CA ASP A 259 2.90 -6.14 1.52
C ASP A 259 1.92 -7.19 2.01
N LEU A 260 2.44 -8.33 2.41
CA LEU A 260 1.69 -9.50 2.89
C LEU A 260 2.15 -9.93 4.30
N HIS A 261 2.86 -9.05 5.03
CA HIS A 261 3.40 -9.39 6.34
C HIS A 261 2.30 -9.79 7.34
N SER A 262 2.67 -10.60 8.31
CA SER A 262 1.77 -11.00 9.41
C SER A 262 0.44 -11.58 8.90
N ASN A 263 0.54 -12.62 8.09
CA ASN A 263 -0.55 -13.46 7.61
C ASN A 263 -0.28 -14.93 7.96
N GLN A 264 -0.96 -15.86 7.32
CA GLN A 264 -0.83 -17.31 7.56
C GLN A 264 -0.41 -18.06 6.28
N LEU A 265 0.31 -17.38 5.38
CA LEU A 265 0.72 -17.94 4.11
C LEU A 265 1.69 -19.10 4.30
N LYS A 266 1.40 -20.23 3.65
CA LYS A 266 2.26 -21.42 3.66
C LYS A 266 3.19 -21.48 2.46
N GLU A 267 2.80 -20.86 1.37
CA GLU A 267 3.54 -20.81 0.10
C GLU A 267 3.32 -19.47 -0.62
N TYR A 268 4.23 -19.15 -1.51
CA TYR A 268 4.10 -18.03 -2.46
C TYR A 268 3.84 -18.59 -3.86
N PRO A 269 2.78 -18.20 -4.55
CA PRO A 269 2.39 -18.84 -5.81
C PRO A 269 3.37 -18.53 -6.94
N VAL A 270 3.60 -19.52 -7.80
CA VAL A 270 4.51 -19.40 -8.96
C VAL A 270 4.01 -18.33 -9.93
N GLY A 271 2.70 -18.21 -10.14
CA GLY A 271 2.12 -17.17 -10.99
C GLY A 271 2.46 -15.76 -10.54
N ALA A 272 2.53 -15.52 -9.23
CA ALA A 272 2.91 -14.22 -8.67
C ALA A 272 4.41 -13.90 -8.86
N CYS A 273 5.24 -14.87 -9.21
CA CYS A 273 6.65 -14.62 -9.59
C CYS A 273 6.81 -13.88 -10.92
N LYS A 274 5.72 -13.72 -11.69
CA LYS A 274 5.68 -12.91 -12.93
C LYS A 274 5.61 -11.40 -12.64
N LEU A 275 5.34 -11.01 -11.40
CA LEU A 275 5.24 -9.61 -10.99
C LEU A 275 6.59 -8.89 -11.14
N SER A 276 6.53 -7.60 -11.48
CA SER A 276 7.69 -6.71 -11.55
C SER A 276 7.88 -5.92 -10.24
N LEU A 277 7.80 -6.60 -9.10
CA LEU A 277 7.88 -5.98 -7.79
C LEU A 277 9.26 -5.37 -7.53
N SER A 278 9.26 -4.22 -6.85
CA SER A 278 10.43 -3.61 -6.21
C SER A 278 10.55 -4.03 -4.74
N VAL A 279 9.41 -4.14 -4.05
CA VAL A 279 9.31 -4.51 -2.64
C VAL A 279 8.29 -5.62 -2.46
N LEU A 280 8.69 -6.69 -1.78
CA LEU A 280 7.83 -7.78 -1.36
C LEU A 280 8.07 -8.07 0.12
N ASP A 281 7.06 -7.87 0.94
CA ASP A 281 7.10 -8.21 2.36
C ASP A 281 6.28 -9.46 2.64
N LEU A 282 6.94 -10.53 2.99
CA LEU A 282 6.37 -11.82 3.38
C LEU A 282 6.69 -12.17 4.84
N SER A 283 7.19 -11.20 5.61
CA SER A 283 7.58 -11.43 7.01
C SER A 283 6.41 -11.90 7.88
N ASN A 284 6.72 -12.66 8.93
CA ASN A 284 5.73 -13.17 9.88
C ASN A 284 4.58 -13.93 9.21
N ASN A 285 4.92 -14.92 8.38
CA ASN A 285 4.01 -15.88 7.79
C ASN A 285 4.38 -17.31 8.21
N SER A 286 3.83 -18.30 7.54
CA SER A 286 4.10 -19.73 7.77
C SER A 286 4.82 -20.40 6.60
N LEU A 287 5.60 -19.63 5.83
CA LEU A 287 6.33 -20.12 4.68
C LEU A 287 7.40 -21.14 5.09
N THR A 288 7.37 -22.31 4.48
CA THR A 288 8.40 -23.35 4.71
C THR A 288 9.49 -23.34 3.66
N GLY A 289 9.23 -22.74 2.51
CA GLY A 289 10.15 -22.57 1.39
C GLY A 289 9.70 -21.46 0.46
N LEU A 290 10.49 -21.21 -0.59
CA LEU A 290 10.19 -20.24 -1.64
C LEU A 290 10.28 -20.93 -2.99
N PRO A 291 9.42 -20.58 -3.97
CA PRO A 291 9.55 -21.09 -5.32
C PRO A 291 10.83 -20.56 -5.97
N ALA A 292 11.49 -21.42 -6.74
CA ALA A 292 12.73 -21.07 -7.44
C ALA A 292 12.51 -19.94 -8.47
N GLU A 293 11.31 -19.86 -9.03
CA GLU A 293 10.85 -18.84 -9.97
C GLU A 293 10.95 -17.41 -9.42
N LEU A 294 10.95 -17.25 -8.09
CA LEU A 294 11.21 -15.97 -7.45
C LEU A 294 12.58 -15.40 -7.85
N GLY A 295 13.54 -16.27 -8.16
CA GLY A 295 14.84 -15.89 -8.71
C GLY A 295 14.77 -15.14 -10.05
N LYS A 296 13.68 -15.26 -10.81
CA LYS A 296 13.46 -14.56 -12.08
C LYS A 296 13.01 -13.11 -11.90
N MET A 297 12.65 -12.70 -10.69
CA MET A 297 12.18 -11.33 -10.39
C MET A 297 13.34 -10.34 -10.33
N THR A 298 13.78 -9.87 -11.49
CA THR A 298 14.97 -9.00 -11.62
C THR A 298 14.79 -7.60 -11.06
N THR A 299 13.56 -7.14 -10.91
CA THR A 299 13.22 -5.81 -10.38
C THR A 299 13.19 -5.77 -8.85
N LEU A 300 13.16 -6.93 -8.18
CA LEU A 300 13.00 -7.03 -6.73
C LEU A 300 14.26 -6.55 -6.00
N ARG A 301 14.11 -5.47 -5.25
CA ARG A 301 15.19 -4.84 -4.47
C ARG A 301 15.13 -5.21 -3.00
N LYS A 302 13.94 -5.39 -2.47
CA LYS A 302 13.70 -5.67 -1.05
C LYS A 302 12.72 -6.83 -0.91
N LEU A 303 13.21 -7.93 -0.33
CA LEU A 303 12.43 -9.10 0.04
C LEU A 303 12.58 -9.33 1.53
N LEU A 304 11.48 -9.22 2.27
CA LEU A 304 11.42 -9.42 3.72
C LEU A 304 10.81 -10.77 4.04
N LEU A 305 11.55 -11.62 4.77
CA LEU A 305 11.21 -13.01 5.04
C LEU A 305 11.28 -13.38 6.53
N SER A 306 11.66 -12.45 7.39
CA SER A 306 11.80 -12.72 8.84
C SER A 306 10.51 -13.28 9.43
N GLY A 307 10.64 -14.13 10.45
CA GLY A 307 9.47 -14.71 11.12
C GLY A 307 8.75 -15.82 10.34
N ASN A 308 9.42 -16.45 9.34
CA ASN A 308 8.92 -17.62 8.64
C ASN A 308 9.72 -18.88 8.99
N PRO A 309 9.11 -20.07 9.05
CA PRO A 309 9.80 -21.33 9.30
C PRO A 309 10.46 -21.90 8.02
N LEU A 310 11.31 -21.11 7.36
CA LEU A 310 11.98 -21.48 6.10
C LEU A 310 13.02 -22.58 6.33
N ARG A 311 12.62 -23.84 6.23
CA ARG A 311 13.47 -25.01 6.49
C ARG A 311 14.36 -25.38 5.31
N THR A 312 13.98 -24.99 4.11
CA THR A 312 14.69 -25.30 2.86
C THR A 312 15.81 -24.31 2.53
N LEU A 313 15.89 -23.22 3.28
CA LEU A 313 16.86 -22.14 3.06
C LEU A 313 17.76 -21.95 4.29
N ARG A 314 19.03 -21.67 4.04
CA ARG A 314 19.98 -21.32 5.12
C ARG A 314 19.60 -19.96 5.72
N SER A 315 19.72 -19.83 7.04
CA SER A 315 19.43 -18.58 7.75
C SER A 315 20.23 -17.41 7.23
N SER A 316 21.48 -17.64 6.82
CA SER A 316 22.36 -16.60 6.23
C SER A 316 21.85 -16.05 4.89
N LEU A 317 21.10 -16.85 4.12
CA LEU A 317 20.44 -16.39 2.88
C LEU A 317 19.17 -15.60 3.19
N VAL A 318 18.41 -16.05 4.18
CA VAL A 318 17.16 -15.40 4.58
C VAL A 318 17.41 -14.02 5.20
N SER A 319 18.45 -13.88 6.01
CA SER A 319 18.85 -12.61 6.64
C SER A 319 19.83 -11.78 5.80
N GLY A 320 20.32 -12.33 4.70
CA GLY A 320 21.27 -11.70 3.81
C GLY A 320 20.63 -10.73 2.81
N PRO A 321 21.44 -10.13 1.94
CA PRO A 321 20.95 -9.21 0.92
C PRO A 321 20.07 -9.92 -0.12
N THR A 322 18.96 -9.28 -0.50
CA THR A 322 17.99 -9.81 -1.49
C THR A 322 18.64 -10.34 -2.78
N PRO A 323 19.62 -9.66 -3.40
CA PRO A 323 20.24 -10.16 -4.62
C PRO A 323 20.95 -11.52 -4.47
N ALA A 324 21.50 -11.79 -3.29
CA ALA A 324 22.17 -13.08 -3.02
C ALA A 324 21.16 -14.23 -2.96
N LEU A 325 20.02 -14.01 -2.30
CA LEU A 325 18.94 -14.98 -2.24
C LEU A 325 18.31 -15.24 -3.63
N LEU A 326 18.07 -14.19 -4.41
CA LEU A 326 17.53 -14.33 -5.77
C LEU A 326 18.48 -15.09 -6.69
N ARG A 327 19.78 -14.86 -6.56
CA ARG A 327 20.80 -15.61 -7.32
C ARG A 327 20.78 -17.09 -6.95
N TYR A 328 20.70 -17.39 -5.66
CA TYR A 328 20.57 -18.78 -5.19
C TYR A 328 19.32 -19.45 -5.72
N LEU A 329 18.15 -18.81 -5.65
CA LEU A 329 16.90 -19.36 -6.19
C LEU A 329 16.99 -19.60 -7.71
N ARG A 330 17.64 -18.69 -8.44
CA ARG A 330 17.85 -18.82 -9.88
C ARG A 330 18.73 -20.00 -10.24
N SER A 331 19.77 -20.30 -9.45
CA SER A 331 20.61 -21.46 -9.67
C SER A 331 19.83 -22.79 -9.56
N ARG A 332 18.83 -22.84 -8.68
CA ARG A 332 17.96 -24.00 -8.54
C ARG A 332 17.02 -24.22 -9.73
N LEU A 333 16.67 -23.17 -10.49
CA LEU A 333 15.91 -23.30 -11.73
C LEU A 333 16.71 -24.02 -12.82
N SER A 334 17.98 -23.63 -12.98
CA SER A 334 18.85 -24.27 -13.98
C SER A 334 19.08 -25.75 -13.69
N GLU A 335 19.07 -26.14 -12.43
CA GLU A 335 19.15 -27.55 -12.00
C GLU A 335 17.86 -28.32 -12.34
N ALA A 336 16.69 -27.70 -12.14
CA ALA A 336 15.41 -28.32 -12.44
C ALA A 336 15.16 -28.48 -13.97
N GLU A 337 15.60 -27.53 -14.79
CA GLU A 337 15.50 -27.58 -16.25
C GLU A 337 16.53 -28.54 -16.86
N GLY A 338 17.66 -28.77 -16.17
CA GLY A 338 18.70 -29.72 -16.56
C GLY A 338 18.46 -31.19 -16.15
N SER A 339 17.45 -31.46 -15.30
CA SER A 339 17.23 -32.79 -14.72
C SER A 339 16.48 -33.80 -15.64
N GLY A 340 16.73 -33.71 -16.96
CA GLY A 340 16.47 -34.79 -17.90
C GLY A 340 17.56 -35.87 -17.91
N ALA A 341 18.51 -35.95 -16.99
CA ALA A 341 19.36 -37.09 -16.62
C ALA A 341 20.55 -36.68 -15.71
N LYS A 342 20.65 -37.35 -14.56
CA LYS A 342 21.81 -37.55 -13.67
C LYS A 342 21.99 -36.60 -12.48
N THR A 343 21.83 -37.17 -11.29
CA THR A 343 22.38 -36.90 -9.93
C THR A 343 22.94 -35.49 -9.62
N PRO A 344 22.19 -34.63 -8.90
CA PRO A 344 22.60 -33.24 -8.56
C PRO A 344 23.62 -33.09 -7.43
N ALA A 345 23.92 -34.14 -6.68
CA ALA A 345 24.69 -34.01 -5.42
C ALA A 345 26.21 -33.78 -5.59
N LYS A 346 26.78 -34.05 -6.75
CA LYS A 346 28.21 -33.99 -6.97
C LYS A 346 28.76 -32.64 -7.45
N GLU A 347 28.05 -31.97 -8.35
CA GLU A 347 28.46 -30.66 -8.91
C GLU A 347 28.37 -29.51 -7.90
N GLU A 348 27.34 -29.49 -7.05
CA GLU A 348 27.22 -28.46 -6.00
C GLU A 348 28.37 -28.49 -4.98
N VAL A 349 28.77 -29.70 -4.59
CA VAL A 349 29.85 -29.87 -3.62
C VAL A 349 31.18 -29.48 -4.23
N VAL A 350 31.41 -29.80 -5.51
CA VAL A 350 32.59 -29.42 -6.28
C VAL A 350 32.71 -27.91 -6.44
N THR A 351 31.62 -27.24 -6.84
CA THR A 351 31.57 -25.78 -7.00
C THR A 351 31.76 -25.06 -5.65
N MET A 352 31.24 -25.64 -4.56
CA MET A 352 31.41 -25.08 -3.22
C MET A 352 32.84 -25.27 -2.69
N ALA A 353 33.44 -26.42 -2.95
CA ALA A 353 34.82 -26.68 -2.64
C ALA A 353 35.80 -25.76 -3.41
N ALA A 354 35.50 -25.54 -4.69
CA ALA A 354 36.24 -24.60 -5.54
C ALA A 354 36.15 -23.14 -5.06
N ARG A 355 35.00 -22.70 -4.57
CA ARG A 355 34.83 -21.35 -3.99
C ARG A 355 35.58 -21.18 -2.67
N LEU A 356 35.64 -22.20 -1.83
CA LEU A 356 36.41 -22.17 -0.60
C LEU A 356 37.93 -22.18 -0.90
N SER A 357 38.35 -22.77 -2.03
CA SER A 357 39.76 -22.79 -2.48
C SER A 357 40.24 -21.43 -2.95
N LEU A 358 39.38 -20.49 -3.36
CA LEU A 358 39.80 -19.13 -3.75
C LEU A 358 40.45 -18.34 -2.61
N THR A 359 40.12 -18.66 -1.35
CA THR A 359 40.71 -18.04 -0.17
C THR A 359 41.93 -18.82 0.37
N SER A 360 41.90 -20.15 0.31
CA SER A 360 42.94 -21.02 0.87
C SER A 360 43.98 -21.49 -0.18
N LYS A 361 43.68 -21.34 -1.48
CA LYS A 361 44.43 -21.89 -2.61
C LYS A 361 44.62 -23.43 -2.57
N GLU A 362 43.81 -24.10 -1.75
CA GLU A 362 43.80 -25.56 -1.62
C GLU A 362 42.40 -26.10 -2.02
N LEU A 363 42.36 -27.00 -3.00
CA LEU A 363 41.11 -27.66 -3.44
C LEU A 363 41.20 -29.14 -3.10
N SER A 364 40.34 -29.59 -2.18
CA SER A 364 40.21 -31.02 -1.86
C SER A 364 38.87 -31.55 -2.38
N LEU A 365 38.96 -32.52 -3.28
CA LEU A 365 37.85 -33.26 -3.87
C LEU A 365 37.94 -34.76 -3.53
N GLU A 366 38.59 -35.09 -2.41
CA GLU A 366 38.81 -36.46 -1.94
C GLU A 366 37.49 -37.20 -1.72
N GLY A 367 37.39 -38.41 -2.24
CA GLY A 367 36.27 -39.32 -1.97
C GLY A 367 34.94 -38.93 -2.56
N MET A 368 34.88 -37.98 -3.49
CA MET A 368 33.64 -37.51 -4.09
C MET A 368 33.07 -38.40 -5.17
N GLY A 369 33.73 -39.55 -5.42
CA GLY A 369 33.29 -40.53 -6.45
C GLY A 369 33.32 -39.95 -7.86
N LEU A 370 34.26 -39.07 -8.15
CA LEU A 370 34.44 -38.45 -9.45
C LEU A 370 35.04 -39.46 -10.44
N SER A 371 34.55 -39.48 -11.68
CA SER A 371 35.08 -40.24 -12.80
C SER A 371 35.95 -39.36 -13.74
N VAL A 372 35.74 -38.06 -13.67
CA VAL A 372 36.45 -37.02 -14.45
C VAL A 372 36.83 -35.88 -13.53
N VAL A 373 37.98 -35.25 -13.80
CA VAL A 373 38.36 -34.03 -13.04
C VAL A 373 37.48 -32.87 -13.48
N PRO A 374 36.84 -32.17 -12.54
CA PRO A 374 35.97 -31.04 -12.88
C PRO A 374 36.78 -29.81 -13.31
N SER A 375 36.19 -28.97 -14.17
CA SER A 375 36.86 -27.78 -14.76
C SER A 375 37.31 -26.75 -13.73
N GLU A 376 36.64 -26.69 -12.60
CA GLU A 376 36.98 -25.82 -11.47
C GLU A 376 38.36 -26.08 -10.91
N ALA A 377 38.94 -27.25 -11.17
CA ALA A 377 40.29 -27.60 -10.73
C ALA A 377 41.37 -26.79 -11.47
N TRP A 378 41.11 -26.22 -12.62
CA TRP A 378 42.08 -25.42 -13.41
C TRP A 378 41.60 -24.02 -13.82
N GLU A 379 40.30 -23.73 -13.78
CA GLU A 379 39.75 -22.43 -14.22
C GLU A 379 40.33 -21.23 -13.45
N SER A 380 40.66 -21.38 -12.17
CA SER A 380 41.21 -20.28 -11.38
C SER A 380 42.68 -20.04 -11.61
N GLY A 381 43.44 -21.04 -12.10
CA GLY A 381 44.88 -20.97 -12.33
C GLY A 381 45.76 -20.75 -11.08
N GLU A 382 45.14 -20.50 -9.92
CA GLU A 382 45.81 -20.12 -8.67
C GLU A 382 45.89 -21.23 -7.60
N ILE A 383 45.40 -22.43 -7.90
CA ILE A 383 45.40 -23.55 -6.95
C ILE A 383 46.83 -24.03 -6.70
N ILE A 384 47.23 -24.10 -5.43
CA ILE A 384 48.54 -24.57 -4.97
C ILE A 384 48.49 -26.05 -4.60
N LYS A 385 47.39 -26.51 -4.02
CA LYS A 385 47.20 -27.91 -3.63
C LYS A 385 45.89 -28.46 -4.21
N LEU A 386 45.92 -29.58 -4.89
CA LEU A 386 44.78 -30.31 -5.43
C LEU A 386 44.82 -31.75 -4.92
N ASN A 387 43.77 -32.14 -4.18
CA ASN A 387 43.57 -33.51 -3.72
C ASN A 387 42.39 -34.16 -4.41
N LEU A 388 42.63 -35.15 -5.24
CA LEU A 388 41.66 -35.96 -5.98
C LEU A 388 41.60 -37.43 -5.49
N SER A 389 42.26 -37.73 -4.36
CA SER A 389 42.36 -39.09 -3.81
C SER A 389 40.99 -39.74 -3.58
N LYS A 390 40.97 -41.06 -3.61
CA LYS A 390 39.77 -41.87 -3.37
C LYS A 390 38.58 -41.56 -4.35
N ASN A 391 38.91 -41.19 -5.58
CA ASN A 391 37.96 -41.08 -6.69
C ASN A 391 38.14 -42.21 -7.70
N SER A 392 37.38 -42.19 -8.75
CA SER A 392 37.42 -43.18 -9.84
C SER A 392 37.86 -42.55 -11.18
N ILE A 393 38.79 -41.58 -11.08
CA ILE A 393 39.28 -40.83 -12.25
C ILE A 393 40.20 -41.75 -13.07
N GLN A 394 39.89 -41.87 -14.37
CA GLN A 394 40.63 -42.71 -15.28
C GLN A 394 41.69 -41.94 -16.08
N GLU A 395 41.43 -40.68 -16.39
CA GLU A 395 42.34 -39.84 -17.17
C GLU A 395 42.39 -38.43 -16.57
N LEU A 396 43.57 -37.80 -16.65
CA LEU A 396 43.78 -36.40 -16.24
C LEU A 396 43.61 -35.50 -17.48
N PRO A 397 42.83 -34.44 -17.38
CA PRO A 397 42.64 -33.51 -18.49
C PRO A 397 43.90 -32.71 -18.76
N VAL A 398 44.16 -32.43 -20.03
CA VAL A 398 45.38 -31.72 -20.49
C VAL A 398 45.38 -30.27 -19.94
N GLU A 399 44.24 -29.72 -19.67
CA GLU A 399 44.01 -28.38 -19.12
C GLU A 399 44.65 -28.22 -17.72
N LEU A 400 44.84 -29.28 -16.95
CA LEU A 400 45.55 -29.26 -15.68
C LEU A 400 46.99 -28.78 -15.83
N SER A 401 47.59 -28.91 -17.02
CA SER A 401 48.91 -28.40 -17.32
C SER A 401 49.03 -26.86 -17.27
N SER A 402 47.89 -26.18 -17.34
CA SER A 402 47.80 -24.70 -17.21
C SER A 402 47.92 -24.22 -15.78
N CYS A 403 47.81 -25.11 -14.78
CA CYS A 403 47.94 -24.76 -13.36
C CYS A 403 49.40 -24.59 -12.97
N SER A 404 50.03 -23.50 -13.39
CA SER A 404 51.45 -23.19 -13.14
C SER A 404 51.80 -23.01 -11.64
N SER A 405 50.79 -22.76 -10.80
CA SER A 405 50.92 -22.57 -9.35
C SER A 405 50.81 -23.87 -8.54
N LEU A 406 50.48 -25.01 -9.16
CA LEU A 406 50.23 -26.27 -8.46
C LEU A 406 51.54 -26.87 -7.92
N GLN A 407 51.64 -27.03 -6.61
CA GLN A 407 52.81 -27.56 -5.90
C GLN A 407 52.55 -28.94 -5.30
N VAL A 408 51.30 -29.23 -4.89
CA VAL A 408 50.94 -30.51 -4.27
C VAL A 408 49.75 -31.10 -5.03
N PHE A 409 49.92 -32.33 -5.48
CA PHE A 409 48.90 -33.06 -6.21
C PHE A 409 48.75 -34.47 -5.63
N ALA A 410 47.54 -34.84 -5.20
CA ALA A 410 47.22 -36.18 -4.69
C ALA A 410 46.10 -36.80 -5.53
N LEU A 411 46.30 -38.08 -5.96
CA LEU A 411 45.41 -38.88 -6.79
C LEU A 411 44.81 -40.06 -6.02
#